data_b17f76855721d482cd77e1fd0c681f2b
#
_entry.id   b17f76855721d482cd77e1fd0c681f2b
#
_cell.length_a   1.000
_cell.length_b   1.000
_cell.length_c   1.000
_cell.angle_alpha   90.00
_cell.angle_beta   90.00
_cell.angle_gamma   90.00
#
_symmetry.space_group_name_H-M   'P 1'
#
loop_
_entity.id
_entity.type
_entity.pdbx_description
1 polymer ?
#
loop_
_entity_poly.entity_id
_entity_poly.type
_entity_poly.pdbx_seq_one_letter_code
_entity_poly.pdbx_strand_id
1 'polypeptide(L)'
;MQVYTRNNSIAQRFVLTPTTYVPDDFSDLLAHFSTVSTNTFNGWYNMSRALSNFDGMVVWPGETVSFFDTCGPCGAAEGYLIAGVVGGSGYGGGICQASTTLYGAVVRAGLTIVERQNHTTPSTYVPIGQDAMVNWGSSDFRFRNDWDFPVKIVVDNYDRTLNCDIWGIQPDWYDYIDVSSWWTGSHSAAAQREYYKDGVIVATSALPNSWYW
;
A
#
# COMPACT_ATOMS: atom_id res chain seq x y z
N MET A 1 -27.17 6.52 -26.89
CA MET A 1 -26.72 5.92 -28.16
C MET A 1 -26.30 7.07 -29.07
N GLN A 2 -25.01 7.43 -29.06
CA GLN A 2 -24.47 8.47 -29.94
C GLN A 2 -23.66 7.82 -31.06
N VAL A 3 -24.06 8.12 -32.29
CA VAL A 3 -23.47 7.61 -33.52
C VAL A 3 -22.24 8.45 -33.87
N TYR A 4 -21.07 7.81 -33.98
CA TYR A 4 -19.84 8.47 -34.46
C TYR A 4 -19.79 8.38 -35.99
N THR A 5 -19.83 9.54 -36.66
CA THR A 5 -19.46 9.62 -38.10
C THR A 5 -17.96 9.92 -38.21
N ARG A 6 -17.24 9.04 -38.94
CA ARG A 6 -15.84 9.27 -39.34
C ARG A 6 -15.78 10.38 -40.39
N ASN A 7 -15.02 11.44 -40.10
CA ASN A 7 -14.43 12.29 -41.13
C ASN A 7 -12.91 12.34 -40.93
N ASN A 8 -12.18 11.92 -41.95
CA ASN A 8 -10.73 11.94 -42.04
C ASN A 8 -10.23 13.39 -42.14
N SER A 9 -9.56 13.88 -41.14
CA SER A 9 -8.38 14.75 -41.22
C SER A 9 -8.01 15.25 -39.80
N ILE A 10 -6.73 15.10 -39.45
CA ILE A 10 -6.05 15.59 -38.25
C ILE A 10 -6.40 14.76 -37.02
N ALA A 11 -5.44 13.93 -36.63
CA ALA A 11 -5.43 13.25 -35.33
C ALA A 11 -5.39 14.29 -34.20
N GLN A 12 -6.53 14.78 -33.79
CA GLN A 12 -6.68 15.38 -32.47
C GLN A 12 -6.59 14.23 -31.47
N ARG A 13 -5.48 14.20 -30.74
CA ARG A 13 -5.39 13.44 -29.50
C ARG A 13 -6.50 13.97 -28.59
N PHE A 14 -7.62 13.29 -28.53
CA PHE A 14 -8.55 13.48 -27.43
C PHE A 14 -7.84 13.03 -26.16
N VAL A 15 -7.29 14.00 -25.44
CA VAL A 15 -7.08 13.85 -24.02
C VAL A 15 -8.50 13.73 -23.46
N LEU A 16 -8.93 12.51 -23.18
CA LEU A 16 -10.10 12.29 -22.33
C LEU A 16 -9.71 12.91 -20.98
N THR A 17 -10.10 14.16 -20.76
CA THR A 17 -10.24 14.65 -19.39
C THR A 17 -11.20 13.68 -18.73
N PRO A 18 -10.79 12.98 -17.66
CA PRO A 18 -11.74 12.16 -16.92
C PRO A 18 -12.89 13.08 -16.54
N THR A 19 -14.09 12.81 -17.06
CA THR A 19 -15.30 13.30 -16.43
C THR A 19 -15.13 12.92 -14.97
N THR A 20 -15.24 13.87 -14.07
CA THR A 20 -15.20 13.63 -12.63
C THR A 20 -16.31 12.65 -12.27
N TYR A 21 -16.01 11.37 -12.46
CA TYR A 21 -16.73 10.28 -11.85
C TYR A 21 -16.33 10.37 -10.37
N VAL A 22 -17.22 10.95 -9.57
CA VAL A 22 -17.18 10.77 -8.12
C VAL A 22 -18.05 9.55 -7.90
N PRO A 23 -17.48 8.38 -7.72
CA PRO A 23 -18.29 7.21 -7.50
C PRO A 23 -18.96 7.34 -6.13
N ASP A 24 -20.28 7.13 -6.07
CA ASP A 24 -20.94 6.52 -4.91
C ASP A 24 -20.39 5.10 -4.65
N ASP A 25 -19.33 4.69 -5.37
CA ASP A 25 -18.89 3.33 -5.63
C ASP A 25 -17.64 2.91 -4.85
N PHE A 26 -17.35 3.54 -3.73
CA PHE A 26 -16.49 2.96 -2.71
C PHE A 26 -17.38 2.27 -1.67
N SER A 27 -18.27 1.36 -2.14
CA SER A 27 -19.30 0.74 -1.31
C SER A 27 -18.74 -0.34 -0.42
N ASP A 28 -17.64 -0.97 -0.85
CA ASP A 28 -17.13 -2.18 -0.21
C ASP A 28 -15.75 -1.95 0.41
N LEU A 29 -15.57 -2.43 1.64
CA LEU A 29 -14.28 -2.52 2.28
C LEU A 29 -13.52 -3.73 1.71
N LEU A 30 -12.61 -3.48 0.75
CA LEU A 30 -11.79 -4.52 0.13
C LEU A 30 -10.73 -5.07 1.08
N ALA A 31 -10.14 -4.21 1.91
CA ALA A 31 -9.11 -4.59 2.85
C ALA A 31 -9.04 -3.67 4.05
N HIS A 32 -8.75 -4.26 5.21
CA HIS A 32 -8.29 -3.58 6.42
C HIS A 32 -6.96 -4.17 6.85
N PHE A 33 -6.01 -3.33 7.21
CA PHE A 33 -4.77 -3.77 7.83
C PHE A 33 -4.29 -2.77 8.88
N SER A 34 -3.79 -3.30 9.98
CA SER A 34 -3.30 -2.46 11.07
C SER A 34 -1.99 -2.98 11.67
N THR A 35 -1.20 -2.07 12.21
CA THR A 35 -0.03 -2.40 13.04
C THR A 35 -0.01 -1.54 14.29
N VAL A 36 0.44 -2.14 15.42
CA VAL A 36 0.58 -1.45 16.68
C VAL A 36 2.03 -1.03 16.88
N SER A 37 2.26 0.23 17.21
CA SER A 37 3.60 0.78 17.41
C SER A 37 4.01 0.77 18.88
N THR A 38 5.19 0.23 19.14
CA THR A 38 5.90 0.33 20.41
C THR A 38 6.99 1.42 20.39
N ASN A 39 7.07 2.22 19.34
CA ASN A 39 8.12 3.22 19.11
C ASN A 39 7.99 4.41 20.11
N THR A 40 9.02 5.26 20.15
CA THR A 40 8.99 6.55 20.88
C THR A 40 7.86 7.45 20.37
N PHE A 41 7.58 8.54 21.07
CA PHE A 41 6.60 9.54 20.61
C PHE A 41 6.97 10.07 19.21
N ASN A 42 8.24 10.44 18.98
CA ASN A 42 8.68 10.94 17.68
C ASN A 42 8.53 9.91 16.56
N GLY A 43 8.88 8.66 16.84
CA GLY A 43 8.68 7.57 15.87
C GLY A 43 7.21 7.36 15.54
N TRP A 44 6.34 7.37 16.55
CA TRP A 44 4.90 7.32 16.37
C TRP A 44 4.37 8.50 15.56
N TYR A 45 4.81 9.72 15.89
CA TYR A 45 4.44 10.92 15.14
C TYR A 45 4.81 10.79 13.66
N ASN A 46 6.04 10.38 13.37
CA ASN A 46 6.54 10.23 12.01
C ASN A 46 5.74 9.22 11.20
N MET A 47 5.51 8.03 11.75
CA MET A 47 4.77 6.98 11.04
C MET A 47 3.30 7.36 10.85
N SER A 48 2.68 7.97 11.86
CA SER A 48 1.30 8.48 11.76
C SER A 48 1.19 9.55 10.68
N ARG A 49 2.13 10.52 10.68
CA ARG A 49 2.22 11.56 9.65
C ARG A 49 2.39 10.97 8.24
N ALA A 50 3.32 10.02 8.07
CA ALA A 50 3.59 9.41 6.78
C ALA A 50 2.36 8.67 6.24
N LEU A 51 1.71 7.86 7.06
CA LEU A 51 0.52 7.13 6.63
C LEU A 51 -0.66 8.08 6.33
N SER A 52 -0.83 9.15 7.12
CA SER A 52 -1.91 10.13 6.91
C SER A 52 -1.81 10.90 5.58
N ASN A 53 -0.65 10.92 4.91
CA ASN A 53 -0.57 11.51 3.56
C ASN A 53 -1.37 10.72 2.51
N PHE A 54 -1.73 9.48 2.80
CA PHE A 54 -2.55 8.64 1.91
C PHE A 54 -4.04 8.73 2.22
N ASP A 55 -4.44 9.40 3.32
CA ASP A 55 -5.84 9.48 3.70
C ASP A 55 -6.68 10.23 2.66
N GLY A 56 -7.78 9.60 2.25
CA GLY A 56 -8.68 10.11 1.21
C GLY A 56 -8.16 9.97 -0.23
N MET A 57 -6.95 9.40 -0.43
CA MET A 57 -6.38 9.22 -1.78
C MET A 57 -7.24 8.26 -2.58
N VAL A 58 -7.61 8.68 -3.80
CA VAL A 58 -8.26 7.83 -4.81
C VAL A 58 -7.20 7.41 -5.83
N VAL A 59 -7.05 6.11 -6.02
CA VAL A 59 -6.12 5.52 -7.00
C VAL A 59 -6.93 4.96 -8.16
N TRP A 60 -6.78 5.59 -9.32
CA TRP A 60 -7.55 5.25 -10.52
C TRP A 60 -7.02 3.98 -11.20
N PRO A 61 -7.84 3.32 -12.06
CA PRO A 61 -7.38 2.20 -12.88
C PRO A 61 -6.10 2.50 -13.65
N GLY A 62 -5.09 1.64 -13.50
CA GLY A 62 -3.76 1.78 -14.11
C GLY A 62 -2.81 2.76 -13.41
N GLU A 63 -3.27 3.50 -12.40
CA GLU A 63 -2.45 4.45 -11.67
C GLU A 63 -1.46 3.74 -10.73
N THR A 64 -0.23 4.24 -10.70
CA THR A 64 0.83 3.78 -9.80
C THR A 64 1.09 4.83 -8.73
N VAL A 65 1.08 4.42 -7.48
CA VAL A 65 1.39 5.25 -6.30
C VAL A 65 2.76 4.88 -5.76
N SER A 66 3.56 5.89 -5.41
CA SER A 66 4.85 5.78 -4.73
C SER A 66 4.73 6.35 -3.31
N PHE A 67 5.33 5.65 -2.35
CA PHE A 67 5.37 6.12 -0.97
C PHE A 67 6.09 7.47 -0.87
N PHE A 68 7.24 7.59 -1.51
CA PHE A 68 8.03 8.81 -1.42
C PHE A 68 7.57 9.93 -2.37
N ASP A 69 6.93 9.64 -3.50
CA ASP A 69 6.27 10.69 -4.29
C ASP A 69 5.13 11.35 -3.49
N THR A 70 4.54 10.59 -2.55
CA THR A 70 3.46 11.07 -1.67
C THR A 70 3.99 11.75 -0.41
N CYS A 71 4.98 11.15 0.28
CA CYS A 71 5.47 11.62 1.59
C CYS A 71 6.66 12.58 1.49
N GLY A 72 7.34 12.65 0.34
CA GLY A 72 8.62 13.33 0.20
C GLY A 72 9.75 12.60 0.95
N PRO A 73 10.92 13.24 1.12
CA PRO A 73 12.10 12.64 1.77
C PRO A 73 11.93 12.35 3.26
N CYS A 74 10.81 12.71 3.86
CA CYS A 74 10.51 12.54 5.29
C CYS A 74 11.55 13.20 6.22
N GLY A 75 12.05 14.34 5.79
CA GLY A 75 13.03 15.15 6.50
C GLY A 75 12.42 16.23 7.39
N ALA A 76 13.27 17.14 7.89
CA ALA A 76 12.85 18.28 8.70
C ALA A 76 11.93 19.24 7.94
N ALA A 77 12.18 19.43 6.63
CA ALA A 77 11.41 20.33 5.77
C ALA A 77 9.95 19.85 5.62
N GLU A 78 9.73 18.53 5.57
CA GLU A 78 8.41 17.91 5.53
C GLU A 78 7.78 17.76 6.92
N GLY A 79 8.44 18.28 7.98
CA GLY A 79 7.92 18.31 9.35
C GLY A 79 8.06 16.99 10.10
N TYR A 80 8.99 16.11 9.70
CA TYR A 80 9.30 14.90 10.44
C TYR A 80 10.30 15.19 11.59
N LEU A 81 10.24 14.36 12.62
CA LEU A 81 11.06 14.47 13.82
C LEU A 81 12.23 13.48 13.80
N ILE A 82 13.26 13.77 14.59
CA ILE A 82 14.34 12.81 14.81
C ILE A 82 13.83 11.68 15.70
N ALA A 83 13.98 10.44 15.24
CA ALA A 83 13.65 9.22 15.96
C ALA A 83 14.64 8.10 15.61
N GLY A 84 14.49 6.93 16.22
CA GLY A 84 15.36 5.78 15.98
C GLY A 84 15.29 5.28 14.54
N VAL A 85 16.46 5.08 13.94
CA VAL A 85 16.67 4.42 12.66
C VAL A 85 17.69 3.30 12.83
N VAL A 86 17.85 2.42 11.84
CA VAL A 86 18.89 1.38 11.89
C VAL A 86 20.26 2.05 12.02
N GLY A 87 20.98 1.68 13.08
CA GLY A 87 22.32 2.22 13.34
C GLY A 87 22.39 3.59 14.05
N GLY A 88 21.24 4.16 14.49
CA GLY A 88 21.29 5.45 15.18
C GLY A 88 19.95 6.18 15.29
N SER A 89 19.98 7.49 15.01
CA SER A 89 18.78 8.33 14.97
C SER A 89 18.83 9.26 13.77
N GLY A 90 17.66 9.59 13.21
CA GLY A 90 17.52 10.45 12.04
C GLY A 90 16.08 10.93 11.88
N TYR A 91 15.89 11.90 10.96
CA TYR A 91 14.56 12.33 10.59
C TYR A 91 13.78 11.18 9.95
N GLY A 92 12.47 11.16 10.15
CA GLY A 92 11.61 10.13 9.59
C GLY A 92 11.75 8.75 10.24
N GLY A 93 12.50 8.57 11.32
CA GLY A 93 12.59 7.29 12.02
C GLY A 93 11.18 6.78 12.38
N GLY A 94 10.87 5.52 12.00
CA GLY A 94 9.56 4.89 12.17
C GLY A 94 8.72 4.74 10.88
N ILE A 95 9.01 5.48 9.81
CA ILE A 95 8.16 5.48 8.58
C ILE A 95 8.05 4.13 7.89
N CYS A 96 9.01 3.22 8.07
CA CYS A 96 8.92 1.86 7.53
C CYS A 96 7.71 1.09 8.09
N GLN A 97 7.26 1.38 9.31
CA GLN A 97 6.03 0.79 9.84
C GLN A 97 4.79 1.36 9.14
N ALA A 98 4.78 2.65 8.77
CA ALA A 98 3.73 3.25 7.96
C ALA A 98 3.66 2.60 6.57
N SER A 99 4.81 2.48 5.89
CA SER A 99 4.92 1.78 4.60
C SER A 99 4.45 0.32 4.69
N THR A 100 4.82 -0.39 5.75
CA THR A 100 4.38 -1.78 5.97
C THR A 100 2.88 -1.88 6.22
N THR A 101 2.28 -0.92 6.96
CA THR A 101 0.83 -0.90 7.18
C THR A 101 0.08 -0.67 5.87
N LEU A 102 0.53 0.29 5.06
CA LEU A 102 -0.01 0.52 3.71
C LEU A 102 0.16 -0.71 2.82
N TYR A 103 1.35 -1.34 2.80
CA TYR A 103 1.61 -2.58 2.06
C TYR A 103 0.64 -3.70 2.47
N GLY A 104 0.42 -3.88 3.77
CA GLY A 104 -0.50 -4.89 4.29
C GLY A 104 -1.93 -4.73 3.80
N ALA A 105 -2.43 -3.48 3.71
CA ALA A 105 -3.74 -3.17 3.13
C ALA A 105 -3.75 -3.37 1.61
N VAL A 106 -2.72 -2.86 0.91
CA VAL A 106 -2.57 -2.96 -0.56
C VAL A 106 -2.57 -4.40 -1.05
N VAL A 107 -1.84 -5.30 -0.38
CA VAL A 107 -1.80 -6.72 -0.79
C VAL A 107 -3.14 -7.41 -0.55
N ARG A 108 -3.88 -7.05 0.50
CA ARG A 108 -5.19 -7.61 0.83
C ARG A 108 -6.33 -7.03 -0.03
N ALA A 109 -6.11 -5.84 -0.61
CA ALA A 109 -7.02 -5.27 -1.61
C ALA A 109 -6.79 -5.80 -3.05
N GLY A 110 -5.83 -6.73 -3.23
CA GLY A 110 -5.54 -7.30 -4.55
C GLY A 110 -4.73 -6.39 -5.49
N LEU A 111 -4.22 -5.25 -5.01
CA LEU A 111 -3.46 -4.31 -5.84
C LEU A 111 -2.08 -4.87 -6.20
N THR A 112 -1.55 -4.47 -7.35
CA THR A 112 -0.26 -4.96 -7.86
C THR A 112 0.92 -4.28 -7.16
N ILE A 113 1.87 -5.07 -6.67
CA ILE A 113 3.12 -4.59 -6.09
C ILE A 113 4.11 -4.31 -7.22
N VAL A 114 4.48 -3.04 -7.40
CA VAL A 114 5.43 -2.59 -8.42
C VAL A 114 6.85 -2.58 -7.88
N GLU A 115 7.03 -2.11 -6.64
CA GLU A 115 8.31 -2.09 -5.94
C GLU A 115 8.08 -2.34 -4.45
N ARG A 116 8.84 -3.26 -3.88
CA ARG A 116 8.86 -3.54 -2.44
C ARG A 116 10.19 -4.15 -2.06
N GLN A 117 10.78 -3.64 -0.99
CA GLN A 117 11.94 -4.22 -0.35
C GLN A 117 11.61 -4.61 1.10
N ASN A 118 12.06 -5.80 1.55
CA ASN A 118 11.96 -6.17 2.96
C ASN A 118 13.11 -5.56 3.76
N HIS A 119 12.95 -5.46 5.08
CA HIS A 119 14.06 -5.08 5.98
C HIS A 119 15.17 -6.14 5.94
N THR A 120 16.39 -5.72 6.27
CA THR A 120 17.51 -6.65 6.42
C THR A 120 17.35 -7.60 7.60
N THR A 121 16.64 -7.18 8.64
CA THR A 121 16.26 -7.98 9.80
C THR A 121 14.75 -8.06 9.89
N PRO A 122 14.13 -9.20 10.22
CA PRO A 122 12.69 -9.31 10.35
C PRO A 122 12.10 -8.25 11.26
N SER A 123 11.06 -7.59 10.80
CA SER A 123 10.29 -6.67 11.63
C SER A 123 9.48 -7.43 12.69
N THR A 124 9.20 -6.76 13.83
CA THR A 124 8.49 -7.40 14.95
C THR A 124 6.99 -7.11 14.97
N TYR A 125 6.52 -6.24 14.08
CA TYR A 125 5.13 -5.76 14.04
C TYR A 125 4.27 -6.40 12.94
N VAL A 126 4.87 -7.25 12.09
CA VAL A 126 4.17 -8.08 11.09
C VAL A 126 4.81 -9.46 11.00
N PRO A 127 4.09 -10.48 10.48
CA PRO A 127 4.68 -11.78 10.16
C PRO A 127 5.83 -11.66 9.16
N ILE A 128 6.72 -12.67 9.18
CA ILE A 128 7.84 -12.75 8.27
C ILE A 128 7.39 -12.62 6.80
N GLY A 129 8.11 -11.85 5.99
CA GLY A 129 7.80 -11.69 4.58
C GLY A 129 6.66 -10.70 4.27
N GLN A 130 6.06 -10.08 5.29
CA GLN A 130 4.96 -9.13 5.13
C GLN A 130 5.33 -7.68 5.45
N ASP A 131 6.61 -7.37 5.53
CA ASP A 131 7.10 -6.01 5.75
C ASP A 131 7.45 -5.29 4.44
N ALA A 132 7.44 -3.98 4.45
CA ALA A 132 7.90 -3.12 3.34
C ALA A 132 8.79 -2.00 3.90
N MET A 133 10.09 -2.12 3.67
CA MET A 133 11.07 -1.11 4.03
C MET A 133 11.09 0.02 3.02
N VAL A 134 11.24 1.25 3.49
CA VAL A 134 11.47 2.42 2.66
C VAL A 134 12.68 3.20 3.17
N ASN A 135 13.50 3.71 2.23
CA ASN A 135 14.65 4.54 2.52
C ASN A 135 14.89 5.51 1.36
N TRP A 136 14.76 6.81 1.64
CA TRP A 136 14.84 7.85 0.62
C TRP A 136 16.10 7.73 -0.25
N GLY A 137 15.89 7.71 -1.56
CA GLY A 137 16.96 7.61 -2.56
C GLY A 137 17.50 6.19 -2.81
N SER A 138 17.00 5.16 -2.09
CA SER A 138 17.47 3.78 -2.28
C SER A 138 16.39 2.71 -2.34
N SER A 139 15.26 2.89 -1.66
CA SER A 139 14.18 1.90 -1.61
C SER A 139 12.85 2.60 -1.46
N ASP A 140 11.90 2.27 -2.31
CA ASP A 140 10.55 2.80 -2.27
C ASP A 140 9.53 1.66 -2.11
N PHE A 141 8.33 2.01 -1.73
CA PHE A 141 7.18 1.14 -1.84
C PHE A 141 6.24 1.70 -2.90
N ARG A 142 6.00 0.92 -3.95
CA ARG A 142 5.16 1.32 -5.08
C ARG A 142 4.15 0.24 -5.40
N PHE A 143 2.91 0.66 -5.64
CA PHE A 143 1.82 -0.24 -6.01
C PHE A 143 0.98 0.38 -7.12
N ARG A 144 0.23 -0.46 -7.84
CA ARG A 144 -0.64 -0.03 -8.93
C ARG A 144 -2.03 -0.63 -8.78
N ASN A 145 -3.03 0.16 -9.10
CA ASN A 145 -4.40 -0.31 -9.22
C ASN A 145 -4.62 -0.94 -10.61
N ASP A 146 -4.68 -2.26 -10.68
CA ASP A 146 -4.97 -2.99 -11.93
C ASP A 146 -6.46 -3.41 -12.04
N TRP A 147 -7.30 -3.03 -11.05
CA TRP A 147 -8.74 -3.17 -11.17
C TRP A 147 -9.30 -2.20 -12.22
N ASP A 148 -10.46 -2.50 -12.77
CA ASP A 148 -11.18 -1.63 -13.72
C ASP A 148 -12.05 -0.56 -13.00
N PHE A 149 -11.97 -0.48 -11.68
CA PHE A 149 -12.60 0.50 -10.81
C PHE A 149 -11.57 1.25 -9.95
N PRO A 150 -11.86 2.48 -9.51
CA PRO A 150 -10.98 3.20 -8.60
C PRO A 150 -11.06 2.61 -7.19
N VAL A 151 -9.96 2.75 -6.42
CA VAL A 151 -9.94 2.41 -5.00
C VAL A 151 -9.63 3.65 -4.18
N LYS A 152 -10.15 3.71 -2.95
CA LYS A 152 -9.93 4.80 -2.01
C LYS A 152 -9.22 4.29 -0.77
N ILE A 153 -8.14 4.98 -0.40
CA ILE A 153 -7.39 4.72 0.84
C ILE A 153 -7.99 5.57 1.95
N VAL A 154 -8.27 4.98 3.10
CA VAL A 154 -8.71 5.65 4.32
C VAL A 154 -7.78 5.30 5.45
N VAL A 155 -7.29 6.30 6.16
CA VAL A 155 -6.33 6.13 7.26
C VAL A 155 -6.93 6.64 8.54
N ASP A 156 -6.86 5.83 9.60
CA ASP A 156 -7.22 6.20 10.96
C ASP A 156 -6.12 5.78 11.94
N ASN A 157 -5.31 6.72 12.38
CA ASN A 157 -4.21 6.47 13.30
C ASN A 157 -4.62 6.86 14.71
N TYR A 158 -4.85 5.87 15.57
CA TYR A 158 -5.33 6.09 16.93
C TYR A 158 -4.61 5.18 17.93
N ASP A 159 -4.30 5.70 19.12
CA ASP A 159 -3.75 4.98 20.27
C ASP A 159 -2.64 3.97 19.91
N ARG A 160 -1.58 4.47 19.25
CA ARG A 160 -0.46 3.66 18.78
C ARG A 160 -0.78 2.67 17.66
N THR A 161 -2.00 2.64 17.17
CA THR A 161 -2.40 1.79 16.05
C THR A 161 -2.43 2.61 14.76
N LEU A 162 -1.72 2.14 13.76
CA LEU A 162 -1.84 2.59 12.38
C LEU A 162 -2.89 1.73 11.71
N ASN A 163 -3.93 2.34 11.15
CA ASN A 163 -4.98 1.64 10.41
C ASN A 163 -5.01 2.15 8.98
N CYS A 164 -5.13 1.23 8.05
CA CYS A 164 -5.28 1.53 6.63
C CYS A 164 -6.37 0.65 6.04
N ASP A 165 -7.41 1.28 5.52
CA ASP A 165 -8.52 0.65 4.83
C ASP A 165 -8.42 0.97 3.33
N ILE A 166 -8.79 0.01 2.50
CA ILE A 166 -8.95 0.22 1.06
C ILE A 166 -10.37 -0.12 0.68
N TRP A 167 -11.06 0.88 0.17
CA TRP A 167 -12.44 0.80 -0.27
C TRP A 167 -12.52 0.76 -1.79
N GLY A 168 -13.51 0.06 -2.35
CA GLY A 168 -13.72 -0.08 -3.79
C GLY A 168 -14.97 -0.86 -4.09
N ILE A 169 -14.92 -1.70 -5.13
CA ILE A 169 -15.99 -2.61 -5.53
C ILE A 169 -15.52 -4.04 -5.30
N GLN A 170 -16.25 -4.82 -4.49
CA GLN A 170 -15.89 -6.20 -4.21
C GLN A 170 -16.13 -7.08 -5.46
N PRO A 171 -15.07 -7.73 -5.99
CA PRO A 171 -15.24 -8.70 -7.07
C PRO A 171 -16.08 -9.91 -6.65
N ASP A 172 -16.98 -10.37 -7.50
CA ASP A 172 -17.93 -11.45 -7.18
C ASP A 172 -17.28 -12.82 -6.94
N TRP A 173 -16.06 -13.04 -7.42
CA TRP A 173 -15.41 -14.35 -7.42
C TRP A 173 -14.67 -14.69 -6.11
N TYR A 174 -14.48 -13.73 -5.20
CA TYR A 174 -13.95 -13.94 -3.84
C TYR A 174 -14.61 -12.99 -2.83
N ASP A 175 -14.53 -13.32 -1.55
CA ASP A 175 -15.10 -12.51 -0.46
C ASP A 175 -14.03 -11.63 0.20
N TYR A 176 -12.82 -12.17 0.39
CA TYR A 176 -11.68 -11.45 0.95
C TYR A 176 -10.36 -12.11 0.55
N ILE A 177 -9.26 -11.37 0.74
CA ILE A 177 -7.89 -11.85 0.56
C ILE A 177 -7.21 -11.86 1.92
N ASP A 178 -6.58 -12.99 2.29
CA ASP A 178 -5.61 -13.04 3.38
C ASP A 178 -4.22 -13.29 2.83
N VAL A 179 -3.21 -13.15 3.70
CA VAL A 179 -1.80 -13.34 3.34
C VAL A 179 -1.16 -14.34 4.28
N SER A 180 -0.76 -15.47 3.74
CA SER A 180 0.11 -16.43 4.42
C SER A 180 1.57 -16.19 4.08
N SER A 181 2.46 -16.47 5.04
CA SER A 181 3.89 -16.35 4.86
C SER A 181 4.66 -17.36 5.72
N TRP A 182 5.81 -17.82 5.22
CA TRP A 182 6.61 -18.86 5.87
C TRP A 182 8.08 -18.75 5.53
N TRP A 183 8.92 -19.31 6.40
CA TRP A 183 10.34 -19.44 6.13
C TRP A 183 10.58 -20.49 5.03
N THR A 184 11.40 -20.15 4.04
CA THR A 184 11.87 -21.04 2.98
C THR A 184 13.31 -21.50 3.18
N GLY A 185 14.01 -20.88 4.13
CA GLY A 185 15.37 -21.17 4.55
C GLY A 185 15.74 -20.40 5.80
N SER A 186 16.99 -20.44 6.22
CA SER A 186 17.46 -19.75 7.44
C SER A 186 17.37 -18.22 7.33
N HIS A 187 17.40 -17.70 6.11
CA HIS A 187 17.43 -16.26 5.81
C HIS A 187 16.42 -15.82 4.75
N SER A 188 15.50 -16.69 4.36
CA SER A 188 14.54 -16.38 3.31
C SER A 188 13.12 -16.74 3.72
N ALA A 189 12.17 -15.93 3.28
CA ALA A 189 10.76 -16.16 3.48
C ALA A 189 9.98 -15.92 2.18
N ALA A 190 8.90 -16.69 2.01
CA ALA A 190 7.92 -16.49 0.97
C ALA A 190 6.61 -16.02 1.58
N ALA A 191 5.79 -15.35 0.78
CA ALA A 191 4.44 -14.98 1.11
C ALA A 191 3.54 -15.13 -0.10
N GLN A 192 2.26 -15.36 0.13
CA GLN A 192 1.25 -15.44 -0.93
C GLN A 192 -0.06 -14.81 -0.46
N ARG A 193 -0.82 -14.32 -1.41
CA ARG A 193 -2.25 -14.01 -1.25
C ARG A 193 -3.05 -15.29 -1.34
N GLU A 194 -4.07 -15.38 -0.51
CA GLU A 194 -5.06 -16.45 -0.51
C GLU A 194 -6.44 -15.81 -0.66
N TYR A 195 -7.10 -16.08 -1.78
CA TYR A 195 -8.43 -15.55 -2.10
C TYR A 195 -9.47 -16.53 -1.57
N TYR A 196 -10.36 -16.05 -0.72
CA TYR A 196 -11.38 -16.85 -0.07
C TYR A 196 -12.76 -16.58 -0.66
N LYS A 197 -13.52 -17.66 -0.89
CA LYS A 197 -14.95 -17.62 -1.22
C LYS A 197 -15.66 -18.64 -0.35
N ASP A 198 -16.70 -18.23 0.37
CA ASP A 198 -17.47 -19.10 1.29
C ASP A 198 -16.56 -19.84 2.29
N GLY A 199 -15.48 -19.18 2.76
CA GLY A 199 -14.52 -19.73 3.70
C GLY A 199 -13.51 -20.73 3.11
N VAL A 200 -13.47 -20.90 1.79
CA VAL A 200 -12.55 -21.81 1.08
C VAL A 200 -11.58 -21.01 0.22
N ILE A 201 -10.32 -21.43 0.14
CA ILE A 201 -9.33 -20.84 -0.76
C ILE A 201 -9.69 -21.23 -2.20
N VAL A 202 -10.03 -20.25 -3.03
CA VAL A 202 -10.38 -20.44 -4.44
C VAL A 202 -9.25 -20.07 -5.40
N ALA A 203 -8.29 -19.28 -4.94
CA ALA A 203 -7.09 -18.93 -5.71
C ALA A 203 -5.95 -18.51 -4.78
N THR A 204 -4.73 -18.57 -5.29
CA THR A 204 -3.52 -18.03 -4.63
C THR A 204 -2.68 -17.25 -5.63
N SER A 205 -1.94 -16.25 -5.14
CA SER A 205 -0.92 -15.56 -5.93
C SER A 205 0.31 -15.25 -5.10
N ALA A 206 1.49 -15.54 -5.65
CA ALA A 206 2.75 -15.29 -4.96
C ALA A 206 2.98 -13.78 -4.76
N LEU A 207 3.56 -13.44 -3.61
CA LEU A 207 4.11 -12.12 -3.32
C LEU A 207 5.64 -12.14 -3.45
N PRO A 208 6.31 -10.98 -3.54
CA PRO A 208 7.77 -10.93 -3.59
C PRO A 208 8.42 -11.62 -2.40
N ASN A 209 9.42 -12.47 -2.66
CA ASN A 209 10.21 -13.13 -1.63
C ASN A 209 10.98 -12.12 -0.78
N SER A 210 11.33 -12.52 0.44
CA SER A 210 12.11 -11.74 1.40
C SER A 210 13.41 -12.42 1.75
N TRP A 211 14.47 -11.62 1.95
CA TRP A 211 15.80 -12.08 2.31
C TRP A 211 16.30 -11.31 3.52
N TYR A 212 16.67 -12.00 4.59
CA TYR A 212 17.09 -11.45 5.86
C TYR A 212 18.53 -11.84 6.18
N TRP A 213 19.28 -10.99 6.92
CA TRP A 213 20.70 -11.15 7.22
C TRP A 213 21.00 -11.06 8.71
#